data_834325de86672b259faf6b5f1959b2d6
#
_entry.id   834325de86672b259faf6b5f1959b2d6
#
_cell.length_a   1.000
_cell.length_b   1.000
_cell.length_c   1.000
_cell.angle_alpha   90.00
_cell.angle_beta   90.00
_cell.angle_gamma   90.00
#
_symmetry.space_group_name_H-M   'P 1'
#
loop_
_entity.id
_entity.type
_entity.pdbx_description
1 polymer ?
#
loop_
_entity_poly.entity_id
_entity_poly.type
_entity_poly.pdbx_seq_one_letter_code
_entity_poly.pdbx_strand_id
1 'polypeptide(L)'
;PVIGSNVIRKPLGTDWAWRPELWKGPIPVPGFSSVPTKAEVFPGATIFHDCRRSELTVRQIRNTREADIAPFGFRMDVFRFDGSFLSLVVDLPEDAARGLKQKHVIRLDVIVEMEKPLEIFARLNIKHGPNVEQIVRELPLNEEEVMVEFDLAYSKMNEKRVERLWVDLIFEGPEMNQIILRDVTFSRRPRAEL
;
A
#
# COMPACT_ATOMS: atom_id res chain seq x y z
N PRO A 1 17.66 1.22 10.22
CA PRO A 1 17.29 -0.06 9.61
C PRO A 1 18.27 -0.51 8.53
N VAL A 2 18.47 -1.80 8.44
CA VAL A 2 19.41 -2.42 7.48
C VAL A 2 18.73 -2.54 6.12
N ILE A 3 19.42 -2.18 5.05
CA ILE A 3 18.94 -2.35 3.67
C ILE A 3 18.59 -3.82 3.43
N GLY A 4 17.42 -4.07 2.84
CA GLY A 4 16.91 -5.42 2.59
C GLY A 4 16.28 -6.09 3.82
N SER A 5 16.08 -5.35 4.91
CA SER A 5 15.45 -5.89 6.12
C SER A 5 14.06 -6.47 5.83
N ASN A 6 13.83 -7.68 6.34
CA ASN A 6 12.54 -8.36 6.31
C ASN A 6 11.85 -8.37 7.68
N VAL A 7 12.30 -7.53 8.60
CA VAL A 7 11.66 -7.41 9.92
C VAL A 7 10.27 -6.82 9.74
N ILE A 8 9.25 -7.61 10.02
CA ILE A 8 7.84 -7.24 9.91
C ILE A 8 7.14 -7.56 11.22
N ARG A 9 6.43 -6.58 11.78
CA ARG A 9 5.52 -6.82 12.89
C ARG A 9 4.29 -7.52 12.34
N LYS A 10 3.99 -8.71 12.87
CA LYS A 10 2.91 -9.54 12.35
C LYS A 10 2.13 -10.20 13.47
N PRO A 11 0.81 -10.41 13.29
CA PRO A 11 -0.02 -11.11 14.25
C PRO A 11 0.40 -12.57 14.45
N LEU A 12 0.03 -13.12 15.59
CA LEU A 12 0.17 -14.55 15.82
C LEU A 12 -0.65 -15.34 14.79
N GLY A 13 -0.09 -16.44 14.30
CA GLY A 13 -0.74 -17.29 13.30
C GLY A 13 -0.53 -16.82 11.84
N THR A 14 0.27 -15.79 11.62
CA THR A 14 0.60 -15.31 10.28
C THR A 14 1.32 -16.39 9.47
N ASP A 15 0.77 -16.71 8.30
CA ASP A 15 1.33 -17.72 7.38
C ASP A 15 2.02 -17.11 6.15
N TRP A 16 1.88 -15.82 5.96
CA TRP A 16 2.53 -15.04 4.91
C TRP A 16 2.68 -13.60 5.34
N ALA A 17 3.83 -13.00 5.06
CA ALA A 17 4.10 -11.59 5.31
C ALA A 17 5.08 -11.05 4.28
N TRP A 18 4.93 -9.78 3.90
CA TRP A 18 5.71 -9.18 2.83
C TRP A 18 5.83 -7.67 2.96
N ARG A 19 7.01 -7.15 2.63
CA ARG A 19 7.26 -5.72 2.45
C ARG A 19 7.61 -5.48 0.99
N PRO A 20 6.92 -4.56 0.27
CA PRO A 20 7.28 -4.21 -1.10
C PRO A 20 8.71 -3.69 -1.21
N GLU A 21 9.38 -3.96 -2.32
CA GLU A 21 10.76 -3.56 -2.57
C GLU A 21 10.98 -2.05 -2.45
N LEU A 22 9.96 -1.24 -2.76
CA LEU A 22 10.01 0.22 -2.63
C LEU A 22 10.41 0.68 -1.21
N TRP A 23 10.10 -0.11 -0.18
CA TRP A 23 10.44 0.16 1.22
C TRP A 23 11.61 -0.67 1.73
N LYS A 24 12.13 -1.56 0.94
CA LYS A 24 13.16 -2.54 1.32
C LYS A 24 14.56 -2.19 0.88
N GLY A 25 14.70 -1.70 -0.33
CA GLY A 25 16.00 -1.44 -0.95
C GLY A 25 15.95 -0.28 -1.93
N PRO A 26 17.14 0.22 -2.36
CA PRO A 26 17.20 1.32 -3.31
C PRO A 26 16.63 0.90 -4.67
N ILE A 27 15.88 1.81 -5.28
CA ILE A 27 15.29 1.61 -6.61
C ILE A 27 16.10 2.32 -7.69
N PRO A 28 16.08 1.82 -8.97
CA PRO A 28 16.91 2.39 -10.04
C PRO A 28 16.62 3.85 -10.36
N VAL A 29 15.33 4.25 -10.31
CA VAL A 29 14.91 5.63 -10.53
C VAL A 29 14.26 6.13 -9.24
N PRO A 30 15.04 6.80 -8.35
CA PRO A 30 14.55 7.11 -7.00
C PRO A 30 13.53 8.25 -6.95
N GLY A 31 13.29 8.97 -8.04
CA GLY A 31 12.35 10.07 -8.03
C GLY A 31 11.83 10.45 -9.40
N PHE A 32 10.66 11.09 -9.39
CA PHE A 32 9.98 11.66 -10.55
C PHE A 32 9.47 13.04 -10.17
N SER A 33 9.78 14.04 -10.98
CA SER A 33 9.12 15.35 -10.94
C SER A 33 8.04 15.39 -12.03
N SER A 34 6.96 16.15 -11.79
CA SER A 34 5.81 16.21 -12.71
C SER A 34 5.33 14.82 -13.11
N VAL A 35 4.97 14.01 -12.11
CA VAL A 35 4.56 12.61 -12.29
C VAL A 35 3.45 12.51 -13.34
N PRO A 36 3.62 11.71 -14.41
CA PRO A 36 2.57 11.51 -15.41
C PRO A 36 1.35 10.80 -14.82
N THR A 37 0.23 10.82 -15.54
CA THR A 37 -1.06 10.27 -15.07
C THR A 37 -1.01 8.77 -14.72
N LYS A 38 -0.03 8.07 -15.27
CA LYS A 38 0.33 6.70 -14.89
C LYS A 38 1.84 6.61 -14.84
N ALA A 39 2.40 6.34 -13.68
CA ALA A 39 3.84 6.23 -13.50
C ALA A 39 4.18 5.01 -12.65
N GLU A 40 4.81 4.01 -13.26
CA GLU A 40 5.39 2.89 -12.51
C GLU A 40 6.67 3.38 -11.83
N VAL A 41 6.60 3.59 -10.51
CA VAL A 41 7.75 4.07 -9.72
C VAL A 41 8.74 2.96 -9.43
N PHE A 42 8.24 1.73 -9.39
CA PHE A 42 9.00 0.49 -9.29
C PHE A 42 8.12 -0.66 -9.79
N PRO A 43 8.67 -1.77 -10.32
CA PRO A 43 7.85 -2.90 -10.71
C PRO A 43 6.89 -3.33 -9.60
N GLY A 44 5.59 -3.30 -9.87
CA GLY A 44 4.55 -3.59 -8.90
C GLY A 44 4.08 -2.41 -8.04
N ALA A 45 4.59 -1.19 -8.26
CA ALA A 45 4.14 0.01 -7.57
C ALA A 45 3.91 1.16 -8.56
N THR A 46 2.67 1.54 -8.75
CA THR A 46 2.27 2.50 -9.79
C THR A 46 1.43 3.64 -9.22
N ILE A 47 1.80 4.87 -9.55
CA ILE A 47 0.99 6.06 -9.28
C ILE A 47 -0.01 6.27 -10.41
N PHE A 48 -1.27 6.55 -10.04
CA PHE A 48 -2.31 6.96 -10.96
C PHE A 48 -2.95 8.27 -10.48
N HIS A 49 -3.16 9.21 -11.39
CA HIS A 49 -3.95 10.42 -11.17
C HIS A 49 -4.54 10.91 -12.50
N ASP A 50 -5.46 11.87 -12.43
CA ASP A 50 -6.11 12.44 -13.60
C ASP A 50 -5.91 13.95 -13.72
N CYS A 51 -4.84 14.47 -13.15
CA CYS A 51 -4.52 15.90 -13.28
C CYS A 51 -4.18 16.27 -14.73
N ARG A 52 -4.67 17.42 -15.18
CA ARG A 52 -4.30 18.00 -16.47
C ARG A 52 -2.86 18.50 -16.45
N ARG A 53 -2.47 19.12 -15.36
CA ARG A 53 -1.09 19.56 -15.10
C ARG A 53 -0.61 18.93 -13.82
N SER A 54 0.41 18.10 -13.93
CA SER A 54 0.98 17.46 -12.76
C SER A 54 1.94 18.38 -12.03
N GLU A 55 1.61 18.72 -10.78
CA GLU A 55 2.49 19.35 -9.81
C GLU A 55 2.76 18.38 -8.65
N LEU A 56 2.91 17.12 -8.99
CA LEU A 56 3.21 16.01 -8.09
C LEU A 56 4.64 15.56 -8.31
N THR A 57 5.40 15.51 -7.22
CA THR A 57 6.76 14.96 -7.19
C THR A 57 6.79 13.79 -6.21
N VAL A 58 7.40 12.69 -6.61
CA VAL A 58 7.56 11.51 -5.75
C VAL A 58 9.02 11.10 -5.71
N ARG A 59 9.47 10.57 -4.58
CA ARG A 59 10.80 10.00 -4.47
C ARG A 59 10.91 9.00 -3.32
N GLN A 60 11.80 8.05 -3.50
CA GLN A 60 12.25 7.20 -2.42
C GLN A 60 13.23 7.99 -1.54
N ILE A 61 13.07 7.85 -0.23
CA ILE A 61 13.98 8.46 0.75
C ILE A 61 14.54 7.39 1.68
N ARG A 62 15.72 7.66 2.23
CA ARG A 62 16.31 6.80 3.27
C ARG A 62 15.65 7.12 4.61
N ASN A 63 15.13 6.10 5.29
CA ASN A 63 14.62 6.23 6.64
C ASN A 63 15.79 6.27 7.64
N THR A 64 15.80 7.28 8.51
CA THR A 64 16.86 7.50 9.49
C THR A 64 16.36 7.70 10.91
N ARG A 65 15.04 7.70 11.13
CA ARG A 65 14.47 7.86 12.46
C ARG A 65 14.68 6.59 13.29
N GLU A 66 14.85 6.74 14.59
CA GLU A 66 15.04 5.61 15.52
C GLU A 66 13.88 4.60 15.47
N ALA A 67 12.64 5.10 15.33
CA ALA A 67 11.44 4.28 15.29
C ALA A 67 11.21 3.57 13.93
N ASP A 68 11.98 3.90 12.89
CA ASP A 68 11.80 3.32 11.57
C ASP A 68 12.21 1.85 11.53
N ILE A 69 11.33 0.99 11.02
CA ILE A 69 11.59 -0.43 10.83
C ILE A 69 12.09 -0.68 9.39
N ALA A 70 11.43 -0.07 8.41
CA ALA A 70 11.83 -0.15 7.01
C ALA A 70 13.04 0.74 6.72
N PRO A 71 13.98 0.32 5.87
CA PRO A 71 15.13 1.15 5.51
C PRO A 71 14.81 2.32 4.59
N PHE A 72 13.71 2.26 3.84
CA PHE A 72 13.31 3.31 2.90
C PHE A 72 11.86 3.72 3.10
N GLY A 73 11.56 4.97 2.76
CA GLY A 73 10.22 5.52 2.69
C GLY A 73 9.91 6.05 1.29
N PHE A 74 8.65 6.33 1.06
CA PHE A 74 8.15 6.90 -0.19
C PHE A 74 7.52 8.25 0.09
N ARG A 75 8.09 9.33 -0.47
CA ARG A 75 7.65 10.70 -0.25
C ARG A 75 6.90 11.20 -1.47
N MET A 76 5.73 11.78 -1.23
CA MET A 76 4.93 12.48 -2.23
C MET A 76 4.79 13.95 -1.82
N ASP A 77 5.19 14.86 -2.70
CA ASP A 77 4.96 16.29 -2.56
C ASP A 77 3.88 16.68 -3.58
N VAL A 78 2.72 17.05 -3.08
CA VAL A 78 1.57 17.44 -3.90
C VAL A 78 1.37 18.95 -3.73
N PHE A 79 1.54 19.69 -4.81
CA PHE A 79 1.27 21.12 -4.84
C PHE A 79 -0.18 21.38 -5.26
N ARG A 80 -0.42 21.95 -6.42
CA ARG A 80 -1.77 22.08 -6.95
C ARG A 80 -2.26 20.73 -7.46
N PHE A 81 -3.50 20.44 -7.21
CA PHE A 81 -4.10 19.18 -7.65
C PHE A 81 -5.47 19.46 -8.26
N ASP A 82 -5.55 19.44 -9.58
CA ASP A 82 -6.78 19.69 -10.33
C ASP A 82 -7.50 18.41 -10.75
N GLY A 83 -7.00 17.27 -10.32
CA GLY A 83 -7.58 15.96 -10.59
C GLY A 83 -8.63 15.55 -9.57
N SER A 84 -9.34 14.48 -9.87
CA SER A 84 -10.36 13.89 -9.02
C SER A 84 -9.86 12.76 -8.14
N PHE A 85 -8.72 12.16 -8.46
CA PHE A 85 -8.13 11.08 -7.66
C PHE A 85 -6.60 11.07 -7.73
N LEU A 86 -6.00 10.57 -6.65
CA LEU A 86 -4.59 10.20 -6.57
C LEU A 86 -4.50 8.86 -5.86
N SER A 87 -3.87 7.88 -6.48
CA SER A 87 -3.68 6.57 -5.87
C SER A 87 -2.29 6.01 -6.13
N LEU A 88 -1.80 5.24 -5.16
CA LEU A 88 -0.63 4.37 -5.29
C LEU A 88 -1.14 2.92 -5.31
N VAL A 89 -0.92 2.23 -6.40
CA VAL A 89 -1.32 0.84 -6.58
C VAL A 89 -0.12 -0.05 -6.31
N VAL A 90 -0.29 -0.98 -5.37
CA VAL A 90 0.73 -1.96 -5.00
C VAL A 90 0.24 -3.35 -5.39
N ASP A 91 0.93 -3.98 -6.33
CA ASP A 91 0.68 -5.37 -6.70
C ASP A 91 1.31 -6.29 -5.67
N LEU A 92 0.52 -7.22 -5.13
CA LEU A 92 1.04 -8.24 -4.22
C LEU A 92 1.69 -9.38 -5.01
N PRO A 93 2.73 -10.04 -4.45
CA PRO A 93 3.37 -11.14 -5.15
C PRO A 93 2.43 -12.36 -5.28
N GLU A 94 2.76 -13.27 -6.17
CA GLU A 94 1.95 -14.48 -6.46
C GLU A 94 1.68 -15.32 -5.21
N ASP A 95 2.64 -15.41 -4.30
CA ASP A 95 2.50 -16.19 -3.07
C ASP A 95 1.44 -15.63 -2.12
N ALA A 96 1.06 -14.37 -2.24
CA ALA A 96 -0.08 -13.81 -1.50
C ALA A 96 -1.41 -14.47 -1.90
N ALA A 97 -1.57 -14.80 -3.18
CA ALA A 97 -2.77 -15.42 -3.73
C ALA A 97 -2.79 -16.94 -3.54
N ARG A 98 -1.60 -17.54 -3.40
CA ARG A 98 -1.47 -18.99 -3.31
C ARG A 98 -2.08 -19.53 -2.02
N GLY A 99 -3.08 -20.41 -2.16
CA GLY A 99 -3.77 -20.99 -1.01
C GLY A 99 -4.70 -20.03 -0.26
N LEU A 100 -5.02 -18.88 -0.86
CA LEU A 100 -5.92 -17.90 -0.26
C LEU A 100 -7.33 -18.46 -0.13
N LYS A 101 -7.92 -18.32 1.05
CA LYS A 101 -9.26 -18.81 1.40
C LYS A 101 -10.10 -17.69 2.03
N GLN A 102 -11.41 -17.86 2.04
CA GLN A 102 -12.32 -16.93 2.72
C GLN A 102 -12.11 -16.89 4.24
N LYS A 103 -11.47 -17.90 4.81
CA LYS A 103 -11.09 -17.92 6.23
C LYS A 103 -9.94 -16.97 6.56
N HIS A 104 -9.23 -16.46 5.55
CA HIS A 104 -8.09 -15.58 5.76
C HIS A 104 -8.50 -14.14 6.04
N VAL A 105 -7.65 -13.46 6.80
CA VAL A 105 -7.64 -12.02 6.98
C VAL A 105 -6.33 -11.50 6.40
N ILE A 106 -6.41 -10.51 5.55
CA ILE A 106 -5.24 -9.78 5.04
C ILE A 106 -5.12 -8.48 5.84
N ARG A 107 -3.95 -8.26 6.42
CA ARG A 107 -3.65 -7.07 7.20
C ARG A 107 -2.67 -6.19 6.44
N LEU A 108 -2.95 -4.91 6.42
CA LEU A 108 -2.08 -3.86 5.91
C LEU A 108 -1.64 -2.98 7.07
N ASP A 109 -0.33 -2.87 7.28
CA ASP A 109 0.27 -1.95 8.25
C ASP A 109 0.96 -0.82 7.49
N VAL A 110 0.75 0.41 7.92
CA VAL A 110 1.30 1.61 7.28
C VAL A 110 1.86 2.52 8.36
N ILE A 111 3.04 3.08 8.10
CA ILE A 111 3.58 4.20 8.88
C ILE A 111 3.56 5.41 7.97
N VAL A 112 2.78 6.43 8.34
CA VAL A 112 2.55 7.60 7.50
C VAL A 112 2.76 8.90 8.27
N GLU A 113 3.52 9.82 7.63
CA GLU A 113 3.63 11.21 8.03
C GLU A 113 2.95 12.10 7.00
N MET A 114 2.30 13.15 7.43
CA MET A 114 1.67 14.13 6.55
C MET A 114 1.77 15.51 7.17
N GLU A 115 1.96 16.54 6.34
CA GLU A 115 2.01 17.93 6.83
C GLU A 115 0.68 18.39 7.37
N LYS A 116 -0.40 18.00 6.72
CA LYS A 116 -1.77 18.27 7.17
C LYS A 116 -2.63 17.03 7.02
N PRO A 117 -3.65 16.87 7.89
CA PRO A 117 -4.52 15.69 7.83
C PRO A 117 -5.21 15.55 6.48
N LEU A 118 -5.29 14.32 5.99
CA LEU A 118 -6.12 13.92 4.86
C LEU A 118 -6.65 12.52 5.11
N GLU A 119 -7.65 12.12 4.35
CA GLU A 119 -8.18 10.76 4.40
C GLU A 119 -7.41 9.86 3.42
N ILE A 120 -7.06 8.66 3.87
CA ILE A 120 -6.44 7.65 3.02
C ILE A 120 -7.31 6.39 3.11
N PHE A 121 -7.73 5.89 1.96
CA PHE A 121 -8.47 4.63 1.85
C PHE A 121 -7.56 3.56 1.28
N ALA A 122 -7.69 2.35 1.76
CA ALA A 122 -7.06 1.17 1.19
C ALA A 122 -8.14 0.27 0.59
N ARG A 123 -7.98 -0.08 -0.67
CA ARG A 123 -8.89 -0.98 -1.39
C ARG A 123 -8.14 -2.23 -1.80
N LEU A 124 -8.50 -3.35 -1.18
CA LEU A 124 -8.01 -4.66 -1.59
C LEU A 124 -8.82 -5.15 -2.77
N ASN A 125 -8.12 -5.55 -3.82
CA ASN A 125 -8.70 -6.12 -5.03
C ASN A 125 -8.25 -7.57 -5.16
N ILE A 126 -9.20 -8.46 -5.39
CA ILE A 126 -8.96 -9.89 -5.57
C ILE A 126 -9.52 -10.29 -6.92
N LYS A 127 -8.64 -10.62 -7.87
CA LYS A 127 -9.08 -11.17 -9.16
C LYS A 127 -9.28 -12.66 -9.02
N HIS A 128 -10.50 -13.11 -9.31
CA HIS A 128 -10.86 -14.53 -9.30
C HIS A 128 -11.68 -14.86 -10.54
N GLY A 129 -11.13 -15.65 -11.44
CA GLY A 129 -11.71 -15.91 -12.74
C GLY A 129 -11.96 -14.60 -13.51
N PRO A 130 -13.18 -14.38 -14.06
CA PRO A 130 -13.52 -13.14 -14.76
C PRO A 130 -13.88 -11.98 -13.83
N ASN A 131 -13.94 -12.20 -12.52
CA ASN A 131 -14.47 -11.24 -11.54
C ASN A 131 -13.33 -10.59 -10.73
N VAL A 132 -13.63 -9.40 -10.19
CA VAL A 132 -12.77 -8.73 -9.22
C VAL A 132 -13.62 -8.39 -8.00
N GLU A 133 -13.21 -8.90 -6.85
CA GLU A 133 -13.80 -8.57 -5.56
C GLU A 133 -13.05 -7.40 -4.94
N GLN A 134 -13.75 -6.45 -4.33
CA GLN A 134 -13.15 -5.28 -3.72
C GLN A 134 -13.62 -5.10 -2.29
N ILE A 135 -12.68 -4.84 -1.39
CA ILE A 135 -12.96 -4.50 0.00
C ILE A 135 -12.23 -3.19 0.31
N VAL A 136 -12.97 -2.19 0.78
CA VAL A 136 -12.43 -0.86 1.09
C VAL A 136 -12.40 -0.65 2.59
N ARG A 137 -11.29 -0.09 3.09
CA ARG A 137 -11.12 0.33 4.47
C ARG A 137 -10.49 1.72 4.52
N GLU A 138 -10.97 2.58 5.41
CA GLU A 138 -10.30 3.84 5.71
C GLU A 138 -9.19 3.59 6.72
N LEU A 139 -7.99 4.16 6.48
CA LEU A 139 -6.91 4.11 7.45
C LEU A 139 -7.26 4.97 8.67
N PRO A 140 -7.12 4.46 9.90
CA PRO A 140 -7.42 5.23 11.12
C PRO A 140 -6.24 6.15 11.47
N LEU A 141 -6.12 7.28 10.76
CA LEU A 141 -4.98 8.19 10.81
C LEU A 141 -4.92 9.06 12.08
N ASN A 142 -5.20 8.49 13.23
CA ASN A 142 -5.04 9.13 14.54
C ASN A 142 -3.62 8.97 15.13
N GLU A 143 -2.82 8.11 14.55
CA GLU A 143 -1.41 7.86 14.89
C GLU A 143 -0.61 7.67 13.59
N GLU A 144 0.73 7.76 13.67
CA GLU A 144 1.58 7.50 12.51
C GLU A 144 1.54 6.03 12.07
N GLU A 145 1.61 5.12 13.04
CA GLU A 145 1.59 3.68 12.79
C GLU A 145 0.16 3.18 12.91
N VAL A 146 -0.41 2.77 11.79
CA VAL A 146 -1.81 2.36 11.70
C VAL A 146 -1.95 1.05 10.95
N MET A 147 -3.06 0.38 11.15
CA MET A 147 -3.36 -0.84 10.39
C MET A 147 -4.83 -0.95 10.04
N VAL A 148 -5.11 -1.67 8.97
CA VAL A 148 -6.45 -2.13 8.62
C VAL A 148 -6.42 -3.61 8.32
N GLU A 149 -7.56 -4.26 8.50
CA GLU A 149 -7.74 -5.67 8.19
C GLU A 149 -8.86 -5.87 7.18
N PHE A 150 -8.59 -6.73 6.21
CA PHE A 150 -9.57 -7.13 5.20
C PHE A 150 -9.98 -8.58 5.52
N ASP A 151 -11.17 -8.74 6.05
CA ASP A 151 -11.73 -10.06 6.36
C ASP A 151 -12.39 -10.65 5.12
N LEU A 152 -11.79 -11.70 4.56
CA LEU A 152 -12.25 -12.30 3.32
C LEU A 152 -13.56 -13.10 3.46
N ALA A 153 -14.05 -13.29 4.69
CA ALA A 153 -15.38 -13.86 4.92
C ALA A 153 -16.49 -13.01 4.31
N TYR A 154 -16.27 -11.70 4.20
CA TYR A 154 -17.23 -10.77 3.61
C TYR A 154 -17.11 -10.66 2.10
N SER A 155 -16.18 -11.39 1.48
CA SER A 155 -16.01 -11.42 0.03
C SER A 155 -16.81 -12.54 -0.61
N LYS A 156 -17.13 -12.37 -1.90
CA LYS A 156 -17.72 -13.40 -2.75
C LYS A 156 -16.66 -14.10 -3.60
N MET A 157 -15.43 -14.12 -3.11
CA MET A 157 -14.28 -14.70 -3.78
C MET A 157 -14.46 -16.19 -4.04
N ASN A 158 -14.19 -16.62 -5.27
CA ASN A 158 -14.09 -18.04 -5.61
C ASN A 158 -12.67 -18.52 -5.27
N GLU A 159 -12.53 -19.24 -4.17
CA GLU A 159 -11.23 -19.73 -3.64
C GLU A 159 -10.44 -20.58 -4.64
N LYS A 160 -11.13 -21.23 -5.57
CA LYS A 160 -10.49 -22.12 -6.56
C LYS A 160 -9.93 -21.38 -7.77
N ARG A 161 -10.26 -20.07 -7.90
CA ARG A 161 -9.94 -19.30 -9.11
C ARG A 161 -9.19 -18.01 -8.81
N VAL A 162 -8.61 -17.87 -7.62
CA VAL A 162 -7.83 -16.68 -7.25
C VAL A 162 -6.58 -16.59 -8.10
N GLU A 163 -6.43 -15.47 -8.82
CA GLU A 163 -5.31 -15.23 -9.73
C GLU A 163 -4.29 -14.27 -9.13
N ARG A 164 -4.75 -13.11 -8.65
CA ARG A 164 -3.87 -12.07 -8.13
C ARG A 164 -4.59 -11.12 -7.20
N LEU A 165 -3.79 -10.43 -6.39
CA LEU A 165 -4.24 -9.38 -5.48
C LEU A 165 -3.44 -8.09 -5.73
N TRP A 166 -4.11 -6.96 -5.54
CA TRP A 166 -3.44 -5.66 -5.47
C TRP A 166 -4.20 -4.75 -4.52
N VAL A 167 -3.51 -3.74 -4.00
CA VAL A 167 -4.10 -2.76 -3.10
C VAL A 167 -3.93 -1.37 -3.69
N ASP A 168 -5.02 -0.61 -3.74
CA ASP A 168 -4.99 0.81 -4.07
C ASP A 168 -4.96 1.60 -2.77
N LEU A 169 -3.93 2.43 -2.57
CA LEU A 169 -3.93 3.46 -1.55
C LEU A 169 -4.43 4.75 -2.19
N ILE A 170 -5.57 5.24 -1.71
CA ILE A 170 -6.29 6.38 -2.31
C ILE A 170 -6.20 7.57 -1.36
N PHE A 171 -5.67 8.68 -1.85
CA PHE A 171 -5.42 9.89 -1.08
C PHE A 171 -6.47 10.95 -1.43
N GLU A 172 -7.36 11.28 -0.48
CA GLU A 172 -8.42 12.26 -0.67
C GLU A 172 -7.92 13.67 -0.37
N GLY A 173 -8.24 14.62 -1.27
CA GLY A 173 -7.86 16.03 -1.09
C GLY A 173 -6.36 16.24 -0.86
N PRO A 174 -5.48 15.72 -1.73
CA PRO A 174 -4.04 15.65 -1.45
C PRO A 174 -3.31 16.98 -1.71
N GLU A 175 -3.96 18.01 -2.23
CA GLU A 175 -3.31 19.27 -2.64
C GLU A 175 -2.61 19.98 -1.49
N MET A 176 -1.50 20.64 -1.80
CA MET A 176 -0.68 21.42 -0.88
C MET A 176 -0.27 20.61 0.36
N ASN A 177 0.14 19.37 0.14
CA ASN A 177 0.51 18.44 1.22
C ASN A 177 1.77 17.68 0.88
N GLN A 178 2.50 17.29 1.91
CA GLN A 178 3.59 16.33 1.82
C GLN A 178 3.18 15.08 2.58
N ILE A 179 3.26 13.94 1.93
CA ILE A 179 2.90 12.65 2.49
C ILE A 179 4.10 11.72 2.37
N ILE A 180 4.51 11.13 3.49
CA ILE A 180 5.60 10.17 3.51
C ILE A 180 5.07 8.84 4.05
N LEU A 181 5.09 7.82 3.21
CA LEU A 181 4.84 6.45 3.63
C LEU A 181 6.16 5.85 4.09
N ARG A 182 6.38 5.80 5.40
CA ARG A 182 7.63 5.31 6.00
C ARG A 182 7.76 3.80 5.95
N ASP A 183 6.63 3.10 5.94
CA ASP A 183 6.58 1.66 5.78
C ASP A 183 5.21 1.24 5.27
N VAL A 184 5.20 0.17 4.50
CA VAL A 184 3.98 -0.52 4.06
C VAL A 184 4.29 -2.01 4.12
N THR A 185 3.53 -2.76 4.91
CA THR A 185 3.67 -4.20 5.01
C THR A 185 2.32 -4.90 4.94
N PHE A 186 2.33 -6.10 4.42
CA PHE A 186 1.15 -6.94 4.31
C PHE A 186 1.38 -8.25 5.05
N SER A 187 0.33 -8.79 5.65
CA SER A 187 0.37 -10.10 6.26
C SER A 187 -0.95 -10.82 6.08
N ARG A 188 -0.92 -12.14 6.15
CA ARG A 188 -2.08 -13.00 6.00
C ARG A 188 -2.10 -14.01 7.14
N ARG A 189 -3.28 -14.22 7.73
CA ARG A 189 -3.52 -15.25 8.71
C ARG A 189 -4.95 -15.80 8.60
N PRO A 190 -5.20 -17.05 8.96
CA PRO A 190 -6.56 -17.53 9.13
C PRO A 190 -7.21 -16.86 10.34
N ARG A 191 -8.52 -16.58 10.24
CA ARG A 191 -9.27 -16.14 11.43
C ARG A 191 -9.22 -17.19 12.51
N ALA A 192 -9.25 -16.74 13.78
CA ALA A 192 -9.41 -17.64 14.89
C ALA A 192 -10.77 -18.33 14.80
N GLU A 193 -10.77 -19.65 14.88
CA GLU A 193 -11.99 -20.44 15.02
C GLU A 193 -12.43 -20.39 16.48
N LEU A 194 -13.69 -20.04 16.70
CA LEU A 194 -14.31 -20.03 18.02
C LEU A 194 -14.94 -21.39 18.31
#